data_c6754f67ab39d23318b6e6a2844574a7
#
_entry.id   c6754f67ab39d23318b6e6a2844574a7
#
_cell.length_a   1.000
_cell.length_b   1.000
_cell.length_c   1.000
_cell.angle_alpha   90.00
_cell.angle_beta   90.00
_cell.angle_gamma   90.00
#
_symmetry.space_group_name_H-M   'P 1'
#
loop_
_entity.id
_entity.type
_entity.pdbx_description
1 polymer ?
#
loop_
_entity_poly.entity_id
_entity_poly.type
_entity_poly.pdbx_seq_one_letter_code
_entity_poly.pdbx_strand_id
1 'polypeptide(L)'
;MGSSKCTACKDGVSQPFPFTMAFQPIVDVLSNSVFAYEALVRGPEGQSAYSVLSQVTEENRYAFDQNCRVQAITLAARLGLAETGAKLSINFMPGAVYSPLACIQLTLKTARECGFP
;
A
#
# COMPACT_ATOMS: atom_id res chain seq x y z
N MET A 1 -11.12 -13.82 -11.30
CA MET A 1 -11.17 -13.55 -10.39
C MET A 1 -10.20 -13.75 -9.37
N GLY A 2 -9.00 -13.77 -9.61
CA GLY A 2 -7.94 -13.99 -8.70
C GLY A 2 -7.95 -13.07 -7.51
N SER A 3 -8.69 -12.03 -7.63
CA SER A 3 -8.68 -11.08 -6.54
C SER A 3 -9.34 -11.63 -5.30
N SER A 4 -9.97 -12.78 -5.40
CA SER A 4 -10.61 -13.34 -4.23
C SER A 4 -9.66 -13.62 -3.09
N LYS A 5 -8.35 -13.66 -3.35
CA LYS A 5 -7.42 -13.94 -2.29
C LYS A 5 -7.28 -12.81 -1.30
N CYS A 6 -7.52 -11.58 -1.72
CA CYS A 6 -7.37 -10.44 -0.85
C CYS A 6 -8.68 -9.70 -0.81
N THR A 7 -9.51 -10.10 0.12
CA THR A 7 -10.84 -9.51 0.22
C THR A 7 -10.85 -8.20 0.98
N ALA A 8 -9.76 -7.85 1.65
CA ALA A 8 -9.72 -6.61 2.41
C ALA A 8 -10.00 -5.38 1.54
N CYS A 9 -9.65 -5.44 0.27
CA CYS A 9 -9.92 -4.34 -0.65
C CYS A 9 -11.41 -4.10 -0.80
N LYS A 10 -12.20 -5.17 -0.76
CA LYS A 10 -13.64 -5.04 -0.94
C LYS A 10 -14.34 -4.58 0.31
N ASP A 11 -13.82 -5.02 1.45
CA ASP A 11 -14.44 -4.71 2.73
C ASP A 11 -13.87 -3.45 3.35
N GLY A 12 -12.86 -2.88 2.76
CA GLY A 12 -12.18 -1.76 3.33
C GLY A 12 -12.86 -0.45 2.99
N VAL A 13 -12.10 0.60 3.13
CA VAL A 13 -12.56 1.95 2.88
C VAL A 13 -12.63 2.16 1.36
N SER A 14 -13.69 2.77 0.88
CA SER A 14 -13.82 3.01 -0.55
C SER A 14 -12.77 4.02 -1.02
N GLN A 15 -12.31 3.82 -2.24
CA GLN A 15 -11.31 4.68 -2.84
C GLN A 15 -11.90 6.03 -3.21
N PRO A 16 -11.36 7.13 -2.71
CA PRO A 16 -11.91 8.44 -3.05
C PRO A 16 -11.65 8.83 -4.51
N PHE A 17 -10.57 8.32 -5.11
CA PHE A 17 -10.25 8.53 -6.50
C PHE A 17 -9.26 7.44 -6.92
N PRO A 18 -9.16 7.15 -8.22
CA PRO A 18 -8.32 6.03 -8.65
C PRO A 18 -6.83 6.35 -8.53
N PHE A 19 -6.08 5.37 -8.12
CA PHE A 19 -4.64 5.44 -8.06
C PHE A 19 -4.06 4.03 -7.98
N THR A 20 -2.77 3.91 -8.22
CA THR A 20 -2.07 2.64 -8.10
C THR A 20 -0.76 2.87 -7.38
N MET A 21 0.06 1.82 -7.29
CA MET A 21 1.32 1.88 -6.57
C MET A 21 2.44 1.40 -7.48
N ALA A 22 3.60 2.03 -7.34
CA ALA A 22 4.85 1.51 -7.89
C ALA A 22 5.72 1.05 -6.73
N PHE A 23 6.65 0.15 -7.00
CA PHE A 23 7.49 -0.41 -5.95
C PHE A 23 8.95 -0.20 -6.31
N GLN A 24 9.68 0.47 -5.44
CA GLN A 24 11.08 0.76 -5.67
C GLN A 24 11.93 -0.11 -4.75
N PRO A 25 12.87 -0.88 -5.33
CA PRO A 25 13.69 -1.74 -4.48
C PRO A 25 14.68 -0.94 -3.66
N ILE A 26 14.88 -1.39 -2.43
CA ILE A 26 15.91 -0.88 -1.53
C ILE A 26 16.93 -2.00 -1.40
N VAL A 27 18.12 -1.76 -1.91
CA VAL A 27 19.13 -2.80 -2.04
C VAL A 27 20.11 -2.76 -0.88
N ASP A 28 20.41 -3.95 -0.34
CA ASP A 28 21.46 -4.10 0.65
C ASP A 28 22.75 -4.36 -0.12
N VAL A 29 23.67 -3.40 -0.11
CA VAL A 29 24.86 -3.51 -0.92
C VAL A 29 25.85 -4.54 -0.38
N LEU A 30 25.75 -4.87 0.92
CA LEU A 30 26.66 -5.86 1.48
C LEU A 30 26.30 -7.26 1.04
N SER A 31 25.00 -7.58 1.02
CA SER A 31 24.55 -8.90 0.59
C SER A 31 24.21 -8.94 -0.89
N ASN A 32 24.19 -7.78 -1.54
CA ASN A 32 23.83 -7.67 -2.95
C ASN A 32 22.45 -8.24 -3.22
N SER A 33 21.51 -7.94 -2.35
CA SER A 33 20.15 -8.43 -2.47
C SER A 33 19.16 -7.32 -2.14
N VAL A 34 17.90 -7.51 -2.52
CA VAL A 34 16.85 -6.54 -2.21
C VAL A 34 16.41 -6.73 -0.77
N PHE A 35 16.56 -5.69 0.03
CA PHE A 35 16.16 -5.71 1.42
C PHE A 35 14.66 -5.42 1.58
N ALA A 36 14.16 -4.48 0.79
CA ALA A 36 12.77 -4.05 0.89
C ALA A 36 12.32 -3.43 -0.41
N TYR A 37 11.00 -3.30 -0.56
CA TYR A 37 10.41 -2.52 -1.64
C TYR A 37 9.61 -1.39 -1.00
N GLU A 38 9.82 -0.17 -1.49
CA GLU A 38 9.05 0.96 -1.01
C GLU A 38 7.86 1.18 -1.93
N ALA A 39 6.65 1.23 -1.35
CA ALA A 39 5.45 1.47 -2.12
C ALA A 39 5.28 2.97 -2.34
N LEU A 40 5.11 3.37 -3.59
CA LEU A 40 5.02 4.76 -3.98
C LEU A 40 3.73 4.96 -4.79
N VAL A 41 2.92 5.94 -4.39
CA VAL A 41 1.63 6.15 -5.06
C VAL A 41 1.86 6.73 -6.45
N ARG A 42 1.03 6.28 -7.39
CA ARG A 42 1.06 6.75 -8.78
C ARG A 42 -0.35 6.80 -9.31
N GLY A 43 -0.61 7.65 -10.30
CA GLY A 43 -1.91 7.64 -10.97
C GLY A 43 -2.09 6.36 -11.77
N PRO A 44 -3.34 6.08 -12.19
CA PRO A 44 -3.63 4.79 -12.86
C PRO A 44 -2.86 4.58 -14.14
N GLU A 45 -2.41 5.66 -14.78
CA GLU A 45 -1.65 5.57 -16.02
C GLU A 45 -0.20 6.00 -15.82
N GLY A 46 0.29 5.91 -14.59
CA GLY A 46 1.67 6.24 -14.30
C GLY A 46 1.91 7.69 -13.92
N GLN A 47 0.85 8.46 -13.69
CA GLN A 47 1.01 9.85 -13.31
C GLN A 47 1.78 9.96 -11.99
N SER A 48 2.43 11.10 -11.79
CA SER A 48 3.32 11.29 -10.66
C SER A 48 2.58 11.24 -9.31
N ALA A 49 3.34 11.04 -8.25
CA ALA A 49 2.79 11.10 -6.91
C ALA A 49 2.14 12.45 -6.64
N TYR A 50 2.74 13.54 -7.15
CA TYR A 50 2.19 14.87 -6.95
C TYR A 50 0.78 14.95 -7.53
N SER A 51 0.59 14.39 -8.72
CA SER A 51 -0.72 14.40 -9.37
C SER A 51 -1.77 13.71 -8.53
N VAL A 52 -1.40 12.61 -7.87
CA VAL A 52 -2.32 11.88 -7.01
C VAL A 52 -2.56 12.64 -5.71
N LEU A 53 -1.47 13.09 -5.09
CA LEU A 53 -1.58 13.72 -3.76
C LEU A 53 -2.30 15.06 -3.81
N SER A 54 -2.29 15.72 -4.97
CA SER A 54 -3.01 16.98 -5.10
C SER A 54 -4.52 16.81 -5.03
N GLN A 55 -5.02 15.59 -5.14
CA GLN A 55 -6.45 15.31 -5.03
C GLN A 55 -6.87 14.99 -3.60
N VAL A 56 -5.92 14.92 -2.67
CA VAL A 56 -6.22 14.60 -1.27
C VAL A 56 -6.70 15.86 -0.58
N THR A 57 -7.82 15.75 0.14
CA THR A 57 -8.41 16.84 0.92
C THR A 57 -8.48 16.40 2.36
N GLU A 58 -8.89 17.32 3.24
CA GLU A 58 -9.11 16.95 4.63
C GLU A 58 -10.18 15.88 4.75
N GLU A 59 -11.18 15.93 3.89
CA GLU A 59 -12.30 15.01 3.96
C GLU A 59 -11.93 13.62 3.51
N ASN A 60 -11.07 13.48 2.51
CA ASN A 60 -10.74 12.15 1.99
C ASN A 60 -9.38 11.62 2.45
N ARG A 61 -8.66 12.40 3.28
CA ARG A 61 -7.30 12.03 3.67
C ARG A 61 -7.23 10.68 4.38
N TYR A 62 -8.14 10.46 5.32
CA TYR A 62 -8.13 9.21 6.06
C TYR A 62 -8.42 8.02 5.14
N ALA A 63 -9.44 8.14 4.31
CA ALA A 63 -9.79 7.08 3.38
C ALA A 63 -8.66 6.81 2.40
N PHE A 64 -8.04 7.87 1.88
CA PHE A 64 -6.93 7.72 0.97
C PHE A 64 -5.76 6.99 1.61
N ASP A 65 -5.41 7.40 2.84
CA ASP A 65 -4.27 6.79 3.53
C ASP A 65 -4.51 5.31 3.79
N GLN A 66 -5.71 4.95 4.24
CA GLN A 66 -6.06 3.55 4.45
C GLN A 66 -5.98 2.76 3.14
N ASN A 67 -6.53 3.33 2.06
CA ASN A 67 -6.51 2.67 0.77
C ASN A 67 -5.09 2.51 0.22
N CYS A 68 -4.21 3.46 0.49
CA CYS A 68 -2.82 3.34 0.07
C CYS A 68 -2.20 2.08 0.65
N ARG A 69 -2.41 1.85 1.94
CA ARG A 69 -1.82 0.69 2.59
C ARG A 69 -2.43 -0.61 2.08
N VAL A 70 -3.75 -0.63 1.92
CA VAL A 70 -4.41 -1.82 1.41
C VAL A 70 -3.96 -2.11 -0.02
N GLN A 71 -3.90 -1.09 -0.87
CA GLN A 71 -3.46 -1.28 -2.24
C GLN A 71 -2.00 -1.70 -2.33
N ALA A 72 -1.14 -1.10 -1.51
CA ALA A 72 0.27 -1.46 -1.53
C ALA A 72 0.46 -2.94 -1.22
N ILE A 73 -0.21 -3.43 -0.19
CA ILE A 73 -0.07 -4.82 0.20
C ILE A 73 -0.67 -5.74 -0.85
N THR A 74 -1.85 -5.39 -1.35
CA THR A 74 -2.55 -6.23 -2.33
C THR A 74 -1.76 -6.33 -3.63
N LEU A 75 -1.28 -5.19 -4.15
CA LEU A 75 -0.53 -5.19 -5.39
C LEU A 75 0.83 -5.86 -5.23
N ALA A 76 1.49 -5.64 -4.10
CA ALA A 76 2.77 -6.32 -3.85
C ALA A 76 2.58 -7.82 -3.82
N ALA A 77 1.49 -8.30 -3.22
CA ALA A 77 1.21 -9.73 -3.18
C ALA A 77 0.96 -10.27 -4.58
N ARG A 78 0.23 -9.52 -5.40
CA ARG A 78 -0.03 -9.95 -6.78
C ARG A 78 1.24 -10.03 -7.62
N LEU A 79 2.20 -9.19 -7.33
CA LEU A 79 3.48 -9.20 -8.03
C LEU A 79 4.43 -10.26 -7.48
N GLY A 80 4.03 -10.97 -6.44
CA GLY A 80 4.88 -12.01 -5.87
C GLY A 80 5.95 -11.51 -4.93
N LEU A 81 5.86 -10.26 -4.49
CA LEU A 81 6.91 -9.70 -3.64
C LEU A 81 6.97 -10.37 -2.27
N ALA A 82 5.83 -10.90 -1.80
CA ALA A 82 5.82 -11.58 -0.50
C ALA A 82 6.72 -12.81 -0.49
N GLU A 83 6.91 -13.43 -1.65
CA GLU A 83 7.72 -14.66 -1.72
C GLU A 83 9.19 -14.39 -1.88
N THR A 84 9.58 -13.13 -2.07
CA THR A 84 11.00 -12.81 -2.26
C THR A 84 11.75 -12.73 -0.94
N GLY A 85 11.03 -12.67 0.18
CA GLY A 85 11.65 -12.45 1.48
C GLY A 85 11.96 -11.01 1.79
N ALA A 86 11.77 -10.11 0.83
CA ALA A 86 11.99 -8.69 1.06
C ALA A 86 10.84 -8.09 1.86
N LYS A 87 11.13 -7.04 2.60
CA LYS A 87 10.12 -6.33 3.36
C LYS A 87 9.36 -5.37 2.46
N LEU A 88 8.18 -4.97 2.91
CA LEU A 88 7.40 -3.96 2.21
C LEU A 88 7.35 -2.70 3.07
N SER A 89 7.78 -1.58 2.51
CA SER A 89 7.79 -0.30 3.22
C SER A 89 6.62 0.53 2.72
N ILE A 90 5.78 0.96 3.64
CA ILE A 90 4.59 1.73 3.33
C ILE A 90 4.59 3.01 4.13
N ASN A 91 4.31 4.13 3.48
CA ASN A 91 4.29 5.42 4.13
C ASN A 91 2.92 5.70 4.74
N PHE A 92 2.92 6.36 5.90
CA PHE A 92 1.71 6.89 6.50
C PHE A 92 1.64 8.37 6.17
N MET A 93 0.44 8.84 5.83
CA MET A 93 0.25 10.25 5.58
C MET A 93 0.09 10.98 6.91
N PRO A 94 0.88 12.02 7.17
CA PRO A 94 0.75 12.76 8.42
C PRO A 94 -0.66 13.33 8.58
N GLY A 95 -1.19 13.21 9.78
CA GLY A 95 -2.50 13.75 10.09
C GLY A 95 -3.66 12.88 9.69
N ALA A 96 -3.40 11.73 9.07
CA ALA A 96 -4.47 10.84 8.65
C ALA A 96 -4.79 9.76 9.69
N VAL A 97 -3.99 9.65 10.74
CA VAL A 97 -4.15 8.60 11.73
C VAL A 97 -5.01 9.11 12.88
N TYR A 98 -6.25 8.66 12.95
CA TYR A 98 -7.14 9.02 14.05
C TYR A 98 -6.84 8.17 15.27
N SER A 99 -6.71 6.88 15.07
CA SER A 99 -6.43 5.93 16.12
C SER A 99 -5.34 5.01 15.60
N PRO A 100 -4.13 5.10 16.13
CA PRO A 100 -3.04 4.27 15.60
C PRO A 100 -3.38 2.79 15.60
N LEU A 101 -4.06 2.31 16.65
CA LEU A 101 -4.39 0.90 16.72
C LEU A 101 -5.39 0.52 15.63
N ALA A 102 -6.45 1.30 15.46
CA ALA A 102 -7.46 0.97 14.46
C ALA A 102 -6.91 1.05 13.05
N CYS A 103 -6.08 2.06 12.77
CA CYS A 103 -5.49 2.20 11.45
C CYS A 103 -4.54 1.05 11.13
N ILE A 104 -3.76 0.63 12.11
CA ILE A 104 -2.81 -0.46 11.92
C ILE A 104 -3.51 -1.79 11.78
N GLN A 105 -4.65 -1.97 12.45
CA GLN A 105 -5.35 -3.25 12.39
C GLN A 105 -5.77 -3.63 10.98
N LEU A 106 -6.27 -2.67 10.19
CA LEU A 106 -6.63 -2.97 8.82
C LEU A 106 -5.41 -3.34 8.01
N THR A 107 -4.30 -2.64 8.23
CA THR A 107 -3.06 -2.94 7.54
C THR A 107 -2.58 -4.35 7.85
N LEU A 108 -2.60 -4.73 9.13
CA LEU A 108 -2.15 -6.05 9.53
C LEU A 108 -3.08 -7.14 9.02
N LYS A 109 -4.39 -6.88 9.03
CA LYS A 109 -5.35 -7.83 8.48
C LYS A 109 -5.08 -8.07 7.01
N THR A 110 -4.89 -6.99 6.25
CA THR A 110 -4.62 -7.09 4.83
C THR A 110 -3.33 -7.87 4.57
N ALA A 111 -2.30 -7.60 5.37
CA ALA A 111 -1.03 -8.30 5.20
C ALA A 111 -1.20 -9.80 5.43
N ARG A 112 -1.93 -10.17 6.46
CA ARG A 112 -2.17 -11.59 6.75
C ARG A 112 -2.95 -12.26 5.63
N GLU A 113 -3.98 -11.58 5.11
CA GLU A 113 -4.81 -12.14 4.06
C GLU A 113 -4.05 -12.28 2.75
N CYS A 114 -3.06 -11.43 2.53
CA CYS A 114 -2.27 -11.44 1.30
C CYS A 114 -0.96 -12.20 1.44
N GLY A 115 -0.70 -12.78 2.60
CA GLY A 115 0.47 -13.65 2.77
C GLY A 115 1.76 -12.94 3.15
N PHE A 116 1.71 -11.70 3.58
CA PHE A 116 2.89 -11.05 4.11
C PHE A 116 3.06 -11.40 5.58
N PRO A 117 4.28 -11.71 6.01
CA PRO A 117 4.56 -12.07 7.39
C PRO A 117 4.49 -10.89 8.34
#